data_1e9b5fadbfe3994a626b549e4ee28866
#
_entry.id   1e9b5fadbfe3994a626b549e4ee28866
#
_cell.length_a   1.000
_cell.length_b   1.000
_cell.length_c   1.000
_cell.angle_alpha   90.00
_cell.angle_beta   90.00
_cell.angle_gamma   90.00
#
_symmetry.space_group_name_H-M   'P 1'
#
loop_
_entity.id
_entity.type
_entity.pdbx_description
1 polymer ?
#
loop_
_entity_poly.entity_id
_entity_poly.type
_entity_poly.pdbx_seq_one_letter_code
_entity_poly.pdbx_strand_id
1 'polypeptide(L)'
;KDPKTIEETRDYIRCMTITQNVDPNVYLLLTNKHIEQVNKYIEAPMTATTFSSMKRGRISREIITSELIYYWMIALNIPFECQKWHLNRLLTLIRVCDIKSQPEKKMGMRNIMSRNSALNAARRKSLNSKG
;
A
#
# COMPACT_ATOMS: atom_id res chain seq x y z
N LYS A 1 -11.54 -18.61 -5.57
CA LYS A 1 -10.56 -18.33 -6.65
C LYS A 1 -9.74 -19.60 -6.81
N ASP A 2 -9.79 -20.19 -7.97
CA ASP A 2 -8.98 -21.37 -8.28
C ASP A 2 -7.50 -21.00 -8.26
N PRO A 3 -6.62 -21.87 -7.74
CA PRO A 3 -5.19 -21.63 -7.76
C PRO A 3 -4.70 -21.58 -9.22
N LYS A 4 -3.89 -20.60 -9.55
CA LYS A 4 -3.30 -20.46 -10.88
C LYS A 4 -2.41 -21.66 -11.19
N THR A 5 -2.45 -22.12 -12.42
CA THR A 5 -1.53 -23.15 -12.89
C THR A 5 -0.10 -22.61 -12.98
N ILE A 6 0.89 -23.50 -13.07
CA ILE A 6 2.30 -23.12 -13.25
C ILE A 6 2.48 -22.35 -14.57
N GLU A 7 1.78 -22.74 -15.61
CA GLU A 7 1.82 -22.11 -16.93
C GLU A 7 1.26 -20.67 -16.87
N GLU A 8 0.09 -20.49 -16.26
CA GLU A 8 -0.51 -19.17 -16.05
C GLU A 8 0.40 -18.26 -15.20
N THR A 9 1.09 -18.82 -14.21
CA THR A 9 2.03 -18.06 -13.39
C THR A 9 3.27 -17.64 -14.17
N ARG A 10 3.82 -18.51 -15.02
CA ARG A 10 4.94 -18.19 -15.92
C ARG A 10 4.56 -17.11 -16.93
N ASP A 11 3.37 -17.24 -17.54
CA ASP A 11 2.87 -16.25 -18.48
C ASP A 11 2.62 -14.89 -17.80
N TYR A 12 2.08 -14.89 -16.58
CA TYR A 12 1.96 -13.68 -15.78
C TYR A 12 3.32 -13.03 -15.53
N ILE A 13 4.35 -13.78 -15.12
CA ILE A 13 5.70 -13.26 -14.90
C ILE A 13 6.26 -12.68 -16.21
N ARG A 14 6.04 -13.35 -17.33
CA ARG A 14 6.44 -12.87 -18.67
C ARG A 14 5.81 -11.51 -18.98
N CYS A 15 4.51 -11.38 -18.79
CA CYS A 15 3.78 -10.13 -19.03
C CYS A 15 4.24 -8.99 -18.11
N MET A 16 4.66 -9.31 -16.88
CA MET A 16 5.12 -8.32 -15.89
C MET A 16 6.61 -7.99 -16.00
N THR A 17 7.35 -8.66 -16.89
CA THR A 17 8.78 -8.42 -17.08
C THR A 17 9.00 -7.14 -17.88
N ILE A 18 9.69 -6.17 -17.28
CA ILE A 18 9.98 -4.86 -17.90
C ILE A 18 11.19 -4.94 -18.83
N THR A 19 12.10 -5.88 -18.58
CA THR A 19 13.31 -6.08 -19.41
C THR A 19 12.91 -6.49 -20.82
N GLN A 20 13.37 -5.70 -21.81
CA GLN A 20 13.11 -5.97 -23.21
C GLN A 20 14.02 -7.11 -23.73
N ASN A 21 13.52 -7.84 -24.75
CA ASN A 21 14.27 -8.88 -25.45
C ASN A 21 14.75 -10.05 -24.56
N VAL A 22 13.99 -10.43 -23.54
CA VAL A 22 14.27 -11.62 -22.75
C VAL A 22 13.93 -12.86 -23.59
N ASP A 23 14.86 -13.83 -23.64
CA ASP A 23 14.61 -15.11 -24.30
C ASP A 23 13.39 -15.80 -23.65
N PRO A 24 12.36 -16.18 -24.45
CA PRO A 24 11.17 -16.87 -23.94
C PRO A 24 11.48 -18.16 -23.17
N ASN A 25 12.58 -18.85 -23.49
CA ASN A 25 13.00 -20.06 -22.82
C ASN A 25 13.34 -19.84 -21.33
N VAL A 26 13.73 -18.61 -20.95
CA VAL A 26 14.00 -18.27 -19.54
C VAL A 26 12.78 -18.51 -18.67
N TYR A 27 11.58 -18.21 -19.17
CA TYR A 27 10.34 -18.40 -18.41
C TYR A 27 9.97 -19.89 -18.22
N LEU A 28 10.38 -20.75 -19.15
CA LEU A 28 10.19 -22.19 -19.04
C LEU A 28 11.09 -22.82 -17.97
N LEU A 29 12.24 -22.20 -17.70
CA LEU A 29 13.21 -22.64 -16.69
C LEU A 29 12.87 -22.16 -15.28
N LEU A 30 11.78 -21.40 -15.09
CA LEU A 30 11.35 -20.95 -13.78
C LEU A 30 10.94 -22.12 -12.89
N THR A 31 11.68 -22.30 -11.80
CA THR A 31 11.38 -23.27 -10.74
C THR A 31 10.43 -22.67 -9.71
N ASN A 32 9.82 -23.53 -8.86
CA ASN A 32 8.96 -23.09 -7.78
C ASN A 32 9.68 -22.11 -6.83
N LYS A 33 10.99 -22.30 -6.58
CA LYS A 33 11.80 -21.37 -5.77
C LYS A 33 11.84 -19.97 -6.39
N HIS A 34 12.00 -19.87 -7.71
CA HIS A 34 12.00 -18.59 -8.41
C HIS A 34 10.61 -17.92 -8.32
N ILE A 35 9.54 -18.69 -8.46
CA ILE A 35 8.17 -18.20 -8.33
C ILE A 35 7.91 -17.68 -6.91
N GLU A 36 8.36 -18.40 -5.88
CA GLU A 36 8.26 -17.94 -4.48
C GLU A 36 9.04 -16.63 -4.23
N GLN A 37 10.24 -16.50 -4.80
CA GLN A 37 11.02 -15.26 -4.70
C GLN A 37 10.31 -14.08 -5.37
N VAL A 38 9.72 -14.30 -6.55
CA VAL A 38 8.93 -13.29 -7.26
C VAL A 38 7.70 -12.90 -6.44
N ASN A 39 6.96 -13.86 -5.91
CA ASN A 39 5.80 -13.59 -5.07
C ASN A 39 6.18 -12.81 -3.82
N LYS A 40 7.25 -13.21 -3.15
CA LYS A 40 7.78 -12.49 -1.97
C LYS A 40 8.15 -11.04 -2.32
N TYR A 41 8.72 -10.81 -3.49
CA TYR A 41 9.02 -9.45 -3.96
C TYR A 41 7.75 -8.66 -4.23
N ILE A 42 6.76 -9.23 -4.93
CA ILE A 42 5.50 -8.57 -5.26
C ILE A 42 4.73 -8.19 -3.98
N GLU A 43 4.73 -9.06 -2.97
CA GLU A 43 4.02 -8.83 -1.71
C GLU A 43 4.77 -7.91 -0.75
N ALA A 44 6.06 -7.70 -0.96
CA ALA A 44 6.87 -6.85 -0.09
C ALA A 44 6.32 -5.41 -0.04
N PRO A 45 6.17 -4.81 1.15
CA PRO A 45 5.65 -3.44 1.27
C PRO A 45 6.59 -2.39 0.69
N MET A 46 7.90 -2.67 0.62
CA MET A 46 8.97 -1.79 0.10
C MET A 46 8.96 -0.38 0.69
N THR A 47 8.40 -0.22 1.87
CA THR A 47 8.28 1.05 2.59
C THR A 47 8.24 0.82 4.09
N ALA A 48 8.82 1.74 4.86
CA ALA A 48 8.71 1.78 6.31
C ALA A 48 7.42 2.49 6.79
N THR A 49 6.68 3.12 5.87
CA THR A 49 5.47 3.86 6.21
C THR A 49 4.36 2.88 6.58
N THR A 50 3.86 2.97 7.80
CA THR A 50 2.69 2.24 8.28
C THR A 50 1.55 3.20 8.53
N PHE A 51 0.33 2.81 8.16
CA PHE A 51 -0.86 3.56 8.51
C PHE A 51 -1.52 2.87 9.71
N SER A 52 -1.57 3.57 10.86
CA SER A 52 -2.42 3.10 11.95
C SER A 52 -3.85 3.00 11.42
N SER A 53 -4.56 1.93 11.75
CA SER A 53 -5.90 1.63 11.24
C SER A 53 -6.94 2.60 11.79
N MET A 54 -6.78 3.89 11.51
CA MET A 54 -7.86 4.84 11.63
C MET A 54 -8.92 4.45 10.60
N LYS A 55 -10.01 3.87 11.11
CA LYS A 55 -11.25 3.56 10.40
C LYS A 55 -11.00 3.28 8.91
N ARG A 56 -10.91 2.01 8.56
CA ARG A 56 -11.06 1.59 7.17
C ARG A 56 -12.31 2.27 6.64
N GLY A 57 -12.16 3.41 5.95
CA GLY A 57 -13.22 3.92 5.11
C GLY A 57 -13.71 2.73 4.28
N ARG A 58 -14.97 2.73 3.89
CA ARG A 58 -15.51 1.68 3.02
C ARG A 58 -14.43 1.31 2.01
N ILE A 59 -14.00 0.04 2.04
CA ILE A 59 -13.07 -0.46 1.03
C ILE A 59 -13.78 -0.20 -0.29
N SER A 60 -13.27 0.76 -1.06
CA SER A 60 -13.76 0.97 -2.40
C SER A 60 -13.59 -0.37 -3.12
N ARG A 61 -14.68 -0.88 -3.69
CA ARG A 61 -14.63 -2.08 -4.55
C ARG A 61 -14.07 -1.75 -5.93
N GLU A 62 -13.52 -0.57 -6.09
CA GLU A 62 -12.92 -0.09 -7.32
C GLU A 62 -11.68 -0.91 -7.64
N ILE A 63 -11.64 -1.43 -8.84
CA ILE A 63 -10.47 -2.15 -9.34
C ILE A 63 -9.41 -1.10 -9.67
N ILE A 64 -8.24 -1.22 -9.05
CA ILE A 64 -7.13 -0.31 -9.31
C ILE A 64 -6.51 -0.70 -10.65
N THR A 65 -6.69 0.16 -11.65
CA THR A 65 -6.08 0.04 -12.99
C THR A 65 -4.87 0.98 -13.11
N SER A 66 -4.07 0.77 -14.15
CA SER A 66 -2.93 1.65 -14.46
C SER A 66 -3.37 3.09 -14.69
N GLU A 67 -4.48 3.29 -15.41
CA GLU A 67 -5.05 4.61 -15.72
C GLU A 67 -5.45 5.34 -14.43
N LEU A 68 -6.03 4.62 -13.48
CA LEU A 68 -6.41 5.19 -12.19
C LEU A 68 -5.18 5.62 -11.37
N ILE A 69 -4.10 4.82 -11.42
CA ILE A 69 -2.83 5.19 -10.78
C ILE A 69 -2.25 6.45 -11.41
N TYR A 70 -2.22 6.55 -12.75
CA TYR A 70 -1.75 7.75 -13.44
C TYR A 70 -2.61 8.97 -13.14
N TYR A 71 -3.93 8.81 -13.09
CA TYR A 71 -4.83 9.86 -12.66
C TYR A 71 -4.48 10.40 -11.27
N TRP A 72 -4.27 9.51 -10.29
CA TRP A 72 -3.86 9.93 -8.94
C TRP A 72 -2.50 10.60 -8.92
N MET A 73 -1.54 10.12 -9.71
CA MET A 73 -0.21 10.76 -9.81
C MET A 73 -0.33 12.18 -10.32
N ILE A 74 -1.14 12.42 -11.34
CA ILE A 74 -1.39 13.74 -11.89
C ILE A 74 -2.10 14.64 -10.88
N ALA A 75 -3.19 14.15 -10.28
CA ALA A 75 -4.01 14.90 -9.33
C ALA A 75 -3.24 15.31 -8.06
N LEU A 76 -2.27 14.48 -7.63
CA LEU A 76 -1.45 14.71 -6.45
C LEU A 76 -0.07 15.30 -6.78
N ASN A 77 0.18 15.69 -8.02
CA ASN A 77 1.47 16.22 -8.50
C ASN A 77 2.66 15.29 -8.18
N ILE A 78 2.48 13.98 -8.32
CA ILE A 78 3.54 12.99 -8.11
C ILE A 78 4.38 12.89 -9.40
N PRO A 79 5.73 13.02 -9.32
CA PRO A 79 6.60 12.91 -10.49
C PRO A 79 6.44 11.57 -11.21
N PHE A 80 6.44 11.59 -12.54
CA PHE A 80 6.28 10.37 -13.35
C PHE A 80 7.42 9.36 -13.19
N GLU A 81 8.59 9.78 -12.74
CA GLU A 81 9.71 8.89 -12.42
C GLU A 81 9.32 7.84 -11.38
N CYS A 82 8.36 8.16 -10.52
CA CYS A 82 7.84 7.24 -9.49
C CYS A 82 7.08 6.05 -10.09
N GLN A 83 6.65 6.07 -11.36
CA GLN A 83 6.02 4.94 -12.04
C GLN A 83 6.92 3.69 -12.10
N LYS A 84 8.27 3.89 -12.07
CA LYS A 84 9.27 2.82 -12.07
C LYS A 84 9.46 2.17 -10.71
N TRP A 85 8.84 2.70 -9.66
CA TRP A 85 8.96 2.15 -8.33
C TRP A 85 8.15 0.86 -8.18
N HIS A 86 8.47 0.10 -7.14
CA HIS A 86 7.64 -1.02 -6.73
C HIS A 86 6.21 -0.55 -6.47
N LEU A 87 5.21 -1.29 -6.97
CA LEU A 87 3.80 -0.88 -6.92
C LEU A 87 3.32 -0.53 -5.51
N ASN A 88 3.64 -1.36 -4.51
CA ASN A 88 3.24 -1.12 -3.11
C ASN A 88 3.83 0.19 -2.55
N ARG A 89 5.06 0.53 -2.96
CA ARG A 89 5.70 1.80 -2.59
C ARG A 89 5.00 2.98 -3.23
N LEU A 90 4.66 2.88 -4.52
CA LEU A 90 3.94 3.93 -5.25
C LEU A 90 2.55 4.15 -4.66
N LEU A 91 1.78 3.09 -4.41
CA LEU A 91 0.47 3.18 -3.78
C LEU A 91 0.53 3.78 -2.37
N THR A 92 1.60 3.47 -1.63
CA THR A 92 1.84 4.10 -0.32
C THR A 92 2.10 5.59 -0.44
N LEU A 93 2.90 6.02 -1.42
CA LEU A 93 3.14 7.45 -1.69
C LEU A 93 1.85 8.17 -2.05
N ILE A 94 1.06 7.63 -2.97
CA ILE A 94 -0.25 8.16 -3.36
C ILE A 94 -1.13 8.37 -2.12
N ARG A 95 -1.22 7.36 -1.26
CA ARG A 95 -2.00 7.43 -0.02
C ARG A 95 -1.48 8.50 0.95
N VAL A 96 -0.17 8.65 1.09
CA VAL A 96 0.43 9.70 1.93
C VAL A 96 0.08 11.08 1.37
N CYS A 97 0.20 11.28 0.07
CA CYS A 97 -0.15 12.55 -0.58
C CYS A 97 -1.64 12.87 -0.43
N ASP A 98 -2.52 11.88 -0.63
CA ASP A 98 -3.97 12.05 -0.43
C ASP A 98 -4.30 12.46 1.00
N ILE A 99 -3.74 11.78 2.00
CA ILE A 99 -3.97 12.12 3.42
C ILE A 99 -3.48 13.54 3.73
N LYS A 100 -2.34 13.94 3.16
CA LYS A 100 -1.75 15.26 3.41
C LYS A 100 -2.41 16.38 2.62
N SER A 101 -3.00 16.10 1.47
CA SER A 101 -3.75 17.06 0.67
C SER A 101 -5.13 17.36 1.24
N GLN A 102 -5.66 16.45 2.07
CA GLN A 102 -6.94 16.68 2.73
C GLN A 102 -6.79 17.79 3.79
N PRO A 103 -7.69 18.79 3.81
CA PRO A 103 -7.67 19.81 4.85
C PRO A 103 -7.77 19.13 6.22
N GLU A 104 -6.91 19.54 7.15
CA GLU A 104 -6.96 19.02 8.53
C GLU A 104 -8.37 19.21 9.08
N LYS A 105 -9.07 18.11 9.29
CA LYS A 105 -10.36 18.15 10.00
C LYS A 105 -10.08 18.62 11.41
N LYS A 106 -10.29 19.91 11.67
CA LYS A 106 -10.23 20.45 13.04
C LYS A 106 -11.12 19.60 13.92
N MET A 107 -10.52 18.88 14.85
CA MET A 107 -11.29 18.10 15.82
C MET A 107 -12.12 19.08 16.65
N GLY A 108 -13.44 18.87 16.66
CA GLY A 108 -14.32 19.69 17.51
C GLY A 108 -13.86 19.61 18.96
N MET A 109 -13.99 20.73 19.70
CA MET A 109 -13.58 20.88 21.11
C MET A 109 -14.03 19.68 21.97
N ARG A 110 -15.25 19.18 21.75
CA ARG A 110 -15.82 18.04 22.47
C ARG A 110 -15.01 16.75 22.29
N ASN A 111 -14.53 16.49 21.05
CA ASN A 111 -13.70 15.32 20.75
C ASN A 111 -12.29 15.46 21.34
N ILE A 112 -11.74 16.68 21.37
CA ILE A 112 -10.45 16.96 22.01
C ILE A 112 -10.55 16.71 23.52
N MET A 113 -11.60 17.21 24.17
CA MET A 113 -11.82 17.01 25.60
C MET A 113 -12.02 15.53 25.95
N SER A 114 -12.82 14.80 25.17
CA SER A 114 -13.04 13.36 25.37
C SER A 114 -11.75 12.58 25.23
N ARG A 115 -10.94 12.87 24.18
CA ARG A 115 -9.64 12.25 23.98
C ARG A 115 -8.67 12.53 25.13
N ASN A 116 -8.59 13.79 25.56
CA ASN A 116 -7.70 14.18 26.66
C ASN A 116 -8.13 13.54 28.00
N SER A 117 -9.43 13.47 28.26
CA SER A 117 -9.97 12.77 29.43
C SER A 117 -9.61 11.28 29.42
N ALA A 118 -9.77 10.60 28.29
CA ALA A 118 -9.39 9.18 28.13
C ALA A 118 -7.88 8.95 28.31
N LEU A 119 -7.04 9.83 27.74
CA LEU A 119 -5.58 9.76 27.92
C LEU A 119 -5.17 9.98 29.37
N ASN A 120 -5.79 10.96 30.06
CA ASN A 120 -5.52 11.23 31.48
C ASN A 120 -5.97 10.05 32.35
N ALA A 121 -7.12 9.45 32.07
CA ALA A 121 -7.58 8.25 32.77
C ALA A 121 -6.61 7.08 32.60
N ALA A 122 -6.11 6.84 31.37
CA ALA A 122 -5.12 5.81 31.10
C ALA A 122 -3.80 6.07 31.84
N ARG A 123 -3.32 7.32 31.87
CA ARG A 123 -2.10 7.72 32.61
C ARG A 123 -2.26 7.52 34.12
N ARG A 124 -3.39 7.94 34.70
CA ARG A 124 -3.68 7.71 36.12
C ARG A 124 -3.66 6.22 36.45
N LYS A 125 -4.26 5.40 35.61
CA LYS A 125 -4.25 3.95 35.80
C LYS A 125 -2.85 3.36 35.73
N SER A 126 -2.00 3.79 34.77
CA SER A 126 -0.63 3.29 34.62
C SER A 126 0.29 3.74 35.75
N LEU A 127 0.08 4.93 36.30
CA LEU A 127 0.88 5.52 37.40
C LEU A 127 0.28 5.24 38.78
N ASN A 128 -0.83 4.49 38.85
CA ASN A 128 -1.57 4.21 40.08
C ASN A 128 -1.86 5.47 40.95
N SER A 129 -2.12 6.60 40.25
CA SER A 129 -2.31 7.93 40.85
C SER A 129 -3.79 8.26 40.90
N LYS A 130 -4.24 8.79 42.04
CA LYS A 130 -5.63 9.25 42.28
C LYS A 130 -5.88 10.67 41.77
N GLY A 131 -4.92 11.37 41.28
CA GLY A 131 -4.99 12.62 40.55
C GLY A 131 -4.93 13.82 41.07
#